data_0f26992878da655cd7308feceba00f23
#
_entry.id   0f26992878da655cd7308feceba00f23
#
_cell.length_a   1.000
_cell.length_b   1.000
_cell.length_c   1.000
_cell.angle_alpha   90.00
_cell.angle_beta   90.00
_cell.angle_gamma   90.00
#
_symmetry.space_group_name_H-M   'P 1'
#
loop_
_entity.id
_entity.type
_entity.pdbx_description
1 polymer ?
#
loop_
_entity_poly.entity_id
_entity_poly.type
_entity_poly.pdbx_seq_one_letter_code
_entity_poly.pdbx_strand_id
1 'polypeptide(L)'
;FEYYRELIALRKAHPAFRMRSAGEIARNIVFDNTGIPNLISYSILNNANDDDWKEIKVVFNGNSEDVSIDIQEYKWTVIACDGKIRATGLGLSNGGKMTAARISALILARE
;
A
#
# COMPACT_ATOMS: atom_id res chain seq x y z
N PHE A 1 -0.05 -6.73 -18.57
CA PHE A 1 1.39 -6.64 -18.85
C PHE A 1 2.01 -5.39 -18.21
N GLU A 2 1.42 -4.24 -18.43
CA GLU A 2 1.84 -2.98 -17.81
C GLU A 2 1.84 -3.05 -16.28
N TYR A 3 0.85 -3.71 -15.71
CA TYR A 3 0.73 -3.88 -14.28
C TYR A 3 1.93 -4.62 -13.69
N TYR A 4 2.36 -5.70 -14.34
CA TYR A 4 3.53 -6.47 -13.88
C TYR A 4 4.82 -5.67 -14.00
N ARG A 5 4.97 -4.89 -15.06
CA ARG A 5 6.12 -4.01 -15.24
C ARG A 5 6.23 -3.02 -14.10
N GLU A 6 5.12 -2.38 -13.74
CA GLU A 6 5.10 -1.39 -12.67
C GLU A 6 5.32 -2.02 -11.30
N LEU A 7 4.83 -3.24 -11.07
CA LEU A 7 5.13 -3.98 -9.85
C LEU A 7 6.62 -4.25 -9.70
N ILE A 8 7.27 -4.67 -10.78
CA ILE A 8 8.71 -4.94 -10.78
C ILE A 8 9.48 -3.64 -10.53
N ALA A 9 9.10 -2.57 -11.20
CA ALA A 9 9.72 -1.25 -11.02
C ALA A 9 9.58 -0.76 -9.58
N LEU A 10 8.40 -0.92 -8.99
CA LEU A 10 8.11 -0.55 -7.61
C LEU A 10 9.03 -1.33 -6.65
N ARG A 11 9.13 -2.63 -6.84
CA ARG A 11 9.96 -3.48 -5.99
C ARG A 11 11.44 -3.14 -6.09
N LYS A 12 11.91 -2.80 -7.28
CA LYS A 12 13.32 -2.40 -7.49
C LYS A 12 13.62 -1.04 -6.88
N ALA A 13 12.69 -0.09 -7.00
CA ALA A 13 12.87 1.27 -6.51
C ALA A 13 12.76 1.38 -4.99
N HIS A 14 12.00 0.48 -4.35
CA HIS A 14 11.69 0.61 -2.92
C HIS A 14 12.06 -0.65 -2.13
N PRO A 15 13.21 -0.60 -1.41
CA PRO A 15 13.67 -1.73 -0.61
C PRO A 15 12.70 -2.22 0.46
N ALA A 16 11.72 -1.40 0.88
CA ALA A 16 10.71 -1.80 1.85
C ALA A 16 9.93 -3.03 1.42
N PHE A 17 9.77 -3.25 0.11
CA PHE A 17 9.10 -4.42 -0.44
C PHE A 17 10.00 -5.65 -0.51
N ARG A 18 11.26 -5.52 -0.10
CA ARG A 18 12.28 -6.57 -0.20
C ARG A 18 12.94 -6.87 1.14
N MET A 19 12.19 -6.75 2.23
CA MET A 19 12.73 -7.10 3.56
C MET A 19 13.15 -8.56 3.59
N ARG A 20 14.33 -8.84 4.17
CA ARG A 20 14.99 -10.14 4.06
C ARG A 20 14.86 -11.01 5.30
N SER A 21 14.55 -10.43 6.45
CA SER A 21 14.51 -11.19 7.68
C SER A 21 13.14 -11.10 8.34
N ALA A 22 12.79 -12.16 9.08
CA ALA A 22 11.56 -12.18 9.85
C ALA A 22 11.53 -11.07 10.91
N GLY A 23 12.69 -10.71 11.46
CA GLY A 23 12.80 -9.63 12.42
C GLY A 23 12.48 -8.26 11.83
N GLU A 24 12.95 -7.97 10.62
CA GLU A 24 12.62 -6.73 9.92
C GLU A 24 11.11 -6.67 9.62
N ILE A 25 10.53 -7.76 9.14
CA ILE A 25 9.12 -7.84 8.85
C ILE A 25 8.29 -7.63 10.12
N ALA A 26 8.66 -8.30 11.20
CA ALA A 26 7.93 -8.19 12.47
C ALA A 26 7.97 -6.78 13.06
N ARG A 27 9.09 -6.05 12.87
CA ARG A 27 9.23 -4.69 13.39
C ARG A 27 8.51 -3.64 12.54
N ASN A 28 8.40 -3.88 11.24
CA ASN A 28 8.02 -2.83 10.30
C ASN A 28 6.64 -3.03 9.67
N ILE A 29 6.06 -4.22 9.77
CA ILE A 29 4.74 -4.48 9.20
C ILE A 29 3.71 -4.60 10.33
N VAL A 30 2.65 -3.80 10.22
CA VAL A 30 1.53 -3.82 11.17
C VAL A 30 0.24 -4.06 10.41
N PHE A 31 -0.44 -5.16 10.74
CA PHE A 31 -1.74 -5.48 10.14
C PHE A 31 -2.85 -4.75 10.88
N ASP A 32 -3.81 -4.23 10.11
CA ASP A 32 -4.99 -3.59 10.65
C ASP A 32 -6.12 -4.60 10.80
N ASN A 33 -6.87 -4.49 11.89
CA ASN A 33 -8.07 -5.27 12.06
C ASN A 33 -9.23 -4.52 11.43
N THR A 34 -9.58 -4.89 10.20
CA THR A 34 -10.62 -4.19 9.44
C THR A 34 -12.04 -4.60 9.85
N GLY A 35 -12.18 -5.82 10.40
CA GLY A 35 -13.50 -6.39 10.68
C GLY A 35 -14.32 -6.71 9.44
N ILE A 36 -13.74 -6.56 8.25
CA ILE A 36 -14.43 -6.78 6.96
C ILE A 36 -13.87 -8.04 6.32
N PRO A 37 -14.72 -9.02 5.97
CA PRO A 37 -14.25 -10.24 5.30
C PRO A 37 -13.58 -9.93 3.96
N ASN A 38 -12.55 -10.69 3.63
CA ASN A 38 -11.81 -10.58 2.36
C ASN A 38 -11.16 -9.22 2.12
N LEU A 39 -10.96 -8.44 3.17
CA LEU A 39 -10.23 -7.18 3.12
C LEU A 39 -8.99 -7.29 4.00
N ILE A 40 -7.82 -7.14 3.38
CA ILE A 40 -6.53 -7.17 4.08
C ILE A 40 -5.93 -5.78 4.02
N SER A 41 -5.56 -5.23 5.17
CA SER A 41 -4.93 -3.92 5.27
C SER A 41 -3.72 -4.01 6.18
N TYR A 42 -2.58 -3.48 5.73
CA TYR A 42 -1.39 -3.40 6.57
C TYR A 42 -0.56 -2.18 6.22
N SER A 43 0.36 -1.82 7.13
CA SER A 43 1.29 -0.72 6.94
C SER A 43 2.71 -1.23 7.04
N ILE A 44 3.59 -0.71 6.19
CA ILE A 44 5.04 -0.89 6.30
C ILE A 44 5.59 0.42 6.83
N LEU A 45 6.25 0.37 8.00
CA LEU A 45 6.64 1.54 8.76
C LEU A 45 8.15 1.69 8.87
N ASN A 46 8.58 2.81 9.46
CA ASN A 46 9.97 3.04 9.88
C ASN A 46 10.98 3.06 8.73
N ASN A 47 10.61 3.55 7.56
CA ASN A 47 11.49 3.53 6.38
C ASN A 47 12.10 2.14 6.19
N ALA A 48 11.25 1.10 6.19
CA ALA A 48 11.66 -0.29 6.22
C ALA A 48 12.74 -0.59 5.17
N ASN A 49 13.77 -1.32 5.59
CA ASN A 49 14.90 -1.70 4.74
C ASN A 49 15.59 -0.47 4.08
N ASP A 50 15.66 0.64 4.81
CA ASP A 50 16.25 1.91 4.38
C ASP A 50 15.55 2.55 3.18
N ASP A 51 14.26 2.33 3.03
CA ASP A 51 13.46 2.96 1.98
C ASP A 51 13.28 4.46 2.24
N ASP A 52 13.14 5.23 1.16
CA ASP A 52 12.85 6.66 1.24
C ASP A 52 11.45 6.95 1.78
N TRP A 53 10.53 6.00 1.63
CA TRP A 53 9.17 6.14 2.12
C TRP A 53 9.09 5.78 3.60
N LYS A 54 8.58 6.72 4.39
CA LYS A 54 8.42 6.53 5.83
C LYS A 54 7.38 5.49 6.14
N GLU A 55 6.31 5.47 5.39
CA GLU A 55 5.17 4.57 5.58
C GLU A 55 4.55 4.20 4.24
N ILE A 56 4.20 2.92 4.09
CA ILE A 56 3.48 2.42 2.93
C ILE A 56 2.22 1.74 3.45
N LYS A 57 1.07 2.18 2.98
CA LYS A 57 -0.22 1.58 3.33
C LYS A 57 -0.67 0.69 2.19
N VAL A 58 -0.93 -0.59 2.47
CA VAL A 58 -1.36 -1.56 1.46
C VAL A 58 -2.70 -2.11 1.87
N VAL A 59 -3.67 -2.07 0.96
CA VAL A 59 -5.01 -2.60 1.17
C VAL A 59 -5.37 -3.49 -0.01
N PHE A 60 -5.70 -4.75 0.27
CA PHE A 60 -6.20 -5.69 -0.74
C PHE A 60 -7.67 -5.94 -0.50
N ASN A 61 -8.49 -5.56 -1.46
CA ASN A 61 -9.93 -5.80 -1.41
C ASN A 61 -10.29 -6.96 -2.34
N GLY A 62 -10.60 -8.11 -1.73
CA GLY A 62 -11.04 -9.32 -2.46
C GLY A 62 -12.55 -9.42 -2.58
N ASN A 63 -13.29 -8.38 -2.22
CA ASN A 63 -14.74 -8.39 -2.32
C ASN A 63 -15.19 -7.99 -3.73
N SER A 64 -16.40 -8.40 -4.08
CA SER A 64 -17.01 -8.06 -5.37
C SER A 64 -17.56 -6.63 -5.40
N GLU A 65 -17.46 -5.91 -4.30
CA GLU A 65 -17.92 -4.52 -4.16
C GLU A 65 -16.80 -3.64 -3.63
N ASP A 66 -16.88 -2.35 -3.94
CA ASP A 66 -15.96 -1.36 -3.39
C ASP A 66 -16.19 -1.24 -1.87
N VAL A 67 -15.09 -1.03 -1.13
CA VAL A 67 -15.14 -0.88 0.32
C VAL A 67 -14.55 0.46 0.71
N SER A 68 -15.25 1.18 1.57
CA SER A 68 -14.77 2.45 2.11
C SER A 68 -13.92 2.19 3.36
N ILE A 69 -12.73 2.77 3.43
CA ILE A 69 -11.81 2.60 4.55
C ILE A 69 -11.34 3.97 5.03
N ASP A 70 -10.92 4.03 6.30
CA ASP A 70 -10.36 5.24 6.88
C ASP A 70 -8.83 5.13 6.89
N ILE A 71 -8.18 6.13 6.29
CA ILE A 71 -6.73 6.25 6.22
C ILE A 71 -6.34 7.48 7.03
N GLN A 72 -5.22 7.42 7.74
CA GLN A 72 -4.71 8.57 8.48
C GLN A 72 -4.51 9.76 7.55
N GLU A 73 -4.83 10.95 8.06
CA GLU A 73 -4.75 12.17 7.27
C GLU A 73 -3.30 12.66 7.19
N TYR A 74 -2.61 12.19 6.16
CA TYR A 74 -1.26 12.63 5.81
C TYR A 74 -1.24 12.95 4.31
N LYS A 75 -0.14 13.52 3.88
CA LYS A 75 0.07 13.73 2.45
C LYS A 75 0.58 12.42 1.83
N TRP A 76 -0.29 11.71 1.17
CA TRP A 76 0.02 10.41 0.54
C TRP A 76 0.23 10.55 -0.95
N THR A 77 1.15 9.73 -1.50
CA THR A 77 1.22 9.49 -2.94
C THR A 77 0.49 8.18 -3.22
N VAL A 78 -0.46 8.20 -4.14
CA VAL A 78 -1.20 7.01 -4.54
C VAL A 78 -0.36 6.24 -5.54
N ILE A 79 0.02 5.02 -5.21
CA ILE A 79 0.87 4.16 -6.05
C ILE A 79 0.02 3.18 -6.85
N ALA A 80 -0.99 2.59 -6.22
CA ALA A 80 -1.89 1.66 -6.88
C ALA A 80 -3.33 1.94 -6.46
N CYS A 81 -4.25 1.92 -7.42
CA CYS A 81 -5.67 2.19 -7.18
C CYS A 81 -6.48 1.69 -8.37
N ASP A 82 -7.58 0.98 -8.08
CA ASP A 82 -8.56 0.54 -9.10
C ASP A 82 -7.92 -0.17 -10.31
N GLY A 83 -7.04 -1.12 -10.03
CA GLY A 83 -6.40 -1.92 -11.07
C GLY A 83 -5.25 -1.23 -11.81
N LYS A 84 -4.92 -0.01 -11.42
CA LYS A 84 -3.79 0.74 -12.00
C LYS A 84 -2.67 0.82 -11.00
N ILE A 85 -1.42 0.78 -11.49
CA ILE A 85 -0.25 0.91 -10.63
C ILE A 85 0.83 1.69 -11.37
N ARG A 86 1.54 2.56 -10.63
CA ARG A 86 2.69 3.29 -11.16
C ARG A 86 3.68 3.55 -10.03
N ALA A 87 4.91 3.07 -10.19
CA ALA A 87 5.95 3.18 -9.16
C ALA A 87 6.29 4.64 -8.81
N THR A 88 6.13 5.56 -9.77
CA THR A 88 6.37 7.01 -9.55
C THR A 88 5.14 7.74 -9.00
N GLY A 89 4.01 7.06 -8.88
CA GLY A 89 2.77 7.61 -8.34
C GLY A 89 1.71 7.93 -9.38
N LEU A 90 0.46 7.69 -9.00
CA LEU A 90 -0.72 8.01 -9.82
C LEU A 90 -1.28 9.39 -9.48
N GLY A 91 -0.98 9.92 -8.29
CA GLY A 91 -1.47 11.20 -7.83
C GLY A 91 -1.30 11.34 -6.32
N LEU A 92 -1.83 12.41 -5.77
CA LEU A 92 -1.73 12.73 -4.35
C LEU A 92 -3.08 12.57 -3.66
N SER A 93 -3.03 12.25 -2.37
CA SER A 93 -4.22 12.16 -1.52
C SER A 93 -3.89 12.69 -0.13
N ASN A 94 -4.87 13.29 0.51
CA ASN A 94 -4.73 13.76 1.90
C ASN A 94 -5.17 12.70 2.93
N GLY A 95 -5.51 11.51 2.49
CA GLY A 95 -6.02 10.46 3.36
C GLY A 95 -7.48 10.68 3.71
N GLY A 96 -7.85 10.31 4.94
CA GLY A 96 -9.24 10.34 5.37
C GLY A 96 -10.01 9.14 4.85
N LYS A 97 -11.24 9.34 4.42
CA LYS A 97 -12.07 8.25 3.92
C LYS A 97 -11.73 7.98 2.45
N MET A 98 -11.27 6.78 2.16
CA MET A 98 -10.88 6.36 0.82
C MET A 98 -11.60 5.08 0.42
N THR A 99 -11.76 4.87 -0.89
CA THR A 99 -12.42 3.69 -1.42
C THR A 99 -11.37 2.69 -1.93
N ALA A 100 -11.44 1.46 -1.43
CA ALA A 100 -10.70 0.33 -1.98
C ALA A 100 -11.58 -0.33 -3.04
N ALA A 101 -11.21 -0.19 -4.30
CA ALA A 101 -11.99 -0.73 -5.40
C ALA A 101 -12.08 -2.26 -5.33
N ARG A 102 -13.18 -2.81 -5.80
CA ARG A 102 -13.41 -4.26 -5.79
C ARG A 102 -12.31 -4.99 -6.54
N ILE A 103 -11.93 -6.16 -6.03
CA ILE A 103 -10.95 -7.06 -6.64
C ILE A 103 -9.68 -6.30 -7.06
N SER A 104 -9.13 -5.49 -6.15
CA SER A 104 -7.94 -4.70 -6.46
C SER A 104 -7.14 -4.35 -5.22
N ALA A 105 -5.97 -3.76 -5.44
CA ALA A 105 -5.09 -3.27 -4.39
C ALA A 105 -5.08 -1.74 -4.38
N LEU A 106 -5.02 -1.18 -3.17
CA LEU A 106 -4.77 0.24 -2.95
C LEU A 106 -3.43 0.34 -2.23
N ILE A 107 -2.48 1.04 -2.83
CA ILE A 107 -1.16 1.26 -2.24
C ILE A 107 -0.89 2.76 -2.14
N LEU A 108 -0.62 3.22 -0.94
CA LEU A 108 -0.29 4.60 -0.65
C LEU A 108 1.08 4.67 0.00
N ALA A 109 1.83 5.73 -0.30
CA ALA A 109 3.14 5.93 0.30
C ALA A 109 3.29 7.37 0.78
N ARG A 110 4.04 7.56 1.88
CA ARG A 110 4.42 8.91 2.33
C ARG A 110 5.89 8.97 2.69
N GLU A 111 6.49 10.09 2.41
CA GLU A 111 7.89 10.37 2.75
C GLU A 111 8.05 10.91 4.16
#